data_45d12a907836233bad48991fa493bf85
#
_entry.id   45d12a907836233bad48991fa493bf85
#
_cell.length_a   1.000
_cell.length_b   1.000
_cell.length_c   1.000
_cell.angle_alpha   90.00
_cell.angle_beta   90.00
_cell.angle_gamma   90.00
#
_symmetry.space_group_name_H-M   'P 1'
#
loop_
_entity.id
_entity.type
_entity.pdbx_description
1 polymer ?
#
loop_
_entity_poly.entity_id
_entity_poly.type
_entity_poly.pdbx_seq_one_letter_code
_entity_poly.pdbx_strand_id
1 'polypeptide(L)'
;RLYLITKGSGAVYIHKRKYELRPNQLFLIPKFVAHRYECDDFMEHYYICFFDKRREETGCREQLDLNLQLPSKPIDYVLMERFMELNPHISLPATDPRKYDNKRNIHFVNMEKNRLDYHRHIESNGILLQLFSRFITSVRVPSPGVNYPYEKFDGVMNYIHNNLNMHISVANLAELM
;
A
#
# COMPACT_ATOMS: atom_id res chain seq x y z
N ARG A 1 -0.99 -0.61 1.47
CA ARG A 1 -0.57 -0.28 2.84
C ARG A 1 -0.19 -1.55 3.58
N LEU A 2 0.94 -1.55 4.26
CA LEU A 2 1.44 -2.67 5.04
C LEU A 2 1.46 -2.26 6.52
N TYR A 3 0.96 -3.13 7.38
CA TYR A 3 0.87 -2.93 8.82
C TYR A 3 1.62 -4.03 9.56
N LEU A 4 2.29 -3.68 10.66
CA LEU A 4 2.76 -4.61 11.69
C LEU A 4 2.12 -4.19 13.01
N ILE A 5 1.24 -5.03 13.54
CA ILE A 5 0.50 -4.75 14.76
C ILE A 5 1.37 -5.10 15.96
N THR A 6 1.55 -4.11 16.86
CA THR A 6 2.42 -4.24 18.05
C THR A 6 1.64 -4.43 19.34
N LYS A 7 0.55 -3.66 19.53
CA LYS A 7 -0.28 -3.75 20.75
C LYS A 7 -1.75 -3.49 20.43
N GLY A 8 -2.62 -3.86 21.36
CA GLY A 8 -4.06 -3.66 21.26
C GLY A 8 -4.70 -4.51 20.19
N SER A 9 -5.87 -4.12 19.71
CA SER A 9 -6.60 -4.85 18.67
C SER A 9 -7.52 -3.93 17.87
N GLY A 10 -7.86 -4.36 16.67
CA GLY A 10 -8.79 -3.68 15.79
C GLY A 10 -9.26 -4.60 14.68
N ALA A 11 -9.95 -4.07 13.70
CA ALA A 11 -10.36 -4.81 12.53
C ALA A 11 -10.29 -3.97 11.26
N VAL A 12 -10.07 -4.66 10.15
CA VAL A 12 -10.22 -4.09 8.80
C VAL A 12 -11.27 -4.90 8.05
N TYR A 13 -12.18 -4.20 7.43
CA TYR A 13 -13.17 -4.79 6.54
C TYR A 13 -12.75 -4.54 5.09
N ILE A 14 -12.57 -5.61 4.34
CA ILE A 14 -12.31 -5.57 2.90
C ILE A 14 -13.43 -6.31 2.21
N HIS A 15 -14.16 -5.63 1.34
CA HIS A 15 -15.42 -6.11 0.79
C HIS A 15 -16.39 -6.47 1.93
N LYS A 16 -16.81 -7.74 2.02
CA LYS A 16 -17.71 -8.25 3.07
C LYS A 16 -16.98 -9.05 4.14
N ARG A 17 -15.64 -9.13 4.10
CA ARG A 17 -14.85 -9.93 5.03
C ARG A 17 -14.25 -9.04 6.11
N LYS A 18 -14.40 -9.44 7.37
CA LYS A 18 -13.73 -8.88 8.54
C LYS A 18 -12.39 -9.58 8.76
N TYR A 19 -11.33 -8.79 8.92
CA TYR A 19 -10.01 -9.24 9.35
C TYR A 19 -9.72 -8.65 10.72
N GLU A 20 -9.66 -9.50 11.74
CA GLU A 20 -9.27 -9.08 13.08
C GLU A 20 -7.75 -8.88 13.13
N LEU A 21 -7.33 -7.72 13.61
CA LEU A 21 -5.94 -7.35 13.75
C LEU A 21 -5.54 -7.49 15.23
N ARG A 22 -4.49 -8.27 15.47
CA ARG A 22 -3.96 -8.55 16.81
C ARG A 22 -2.43 -8.38 16.81
N PRO A 23 -1.78 -8.21 17.97
CA PRO A 23 -0.33 -8.15 18.06
C PRO A 23 0.35 -9.36 17.39
N ASN A 24 1.55 -9.15 16.90
CA ASN A 24 2.35 -10.14 16.17
C ASN A 24 1.74 -10.57 14.83
N GLN A 25 1.06 -9.63 14.15
CA GLN A 25 0.53 -9.87 12.81
C GLN A 25 1.00 -8.80 11.83
N LEU A 26 1.28 -9.25 10.61
CA LEU A 26 1.40 -8.40 9.43
C LEU A 26 0.06 -8.40 8.70
N PHE A 27 -0.34 -7.22 8.20
CA PHE A 27 -1.53 -7.06 7.39
C PHE A 27 -1.26 -6.18 6.17
N LEU A 28 -1.78 -6.58 5.02
CA LEU A 28 -1.62 -5.85 3.76
C LEU A 28 -2.98 -5.43 3.21
N ILE A 29 -3.12 -4.13 2.94
CA ILE A 29 -4.22 -3.60 2.14
C ILE A 29 -3.70 -3.32 0.74
N PRO A 30 -4.15 -4.05 -0.28
CA PRO A 30 -3.75 -3.81 -1.67
C PRO A 30 -4.18 -2.42 -2.16
N LYS A 31 -3.58 -1.98 -3.28
CA LYS A 31 -3.99 -0.72 -3.94
C LYS A 31 -5.45 -0.80 -4.40
N PHE A 32 -6.14 0.33 -4.37
CA PHE A 32 -7.51 0.50 -4.89
C PHE A 32 -8.59 -0.40 -4.24
N VAL A 33 -8.28 -1.00 -3.10
CA VAL A 33 -9.25 -1.82 -2.36
C VAL A 33 -10.00 -0.95 -1.36
N ALA A 34 -11.33 -0.85 -1.53
CA ALA A 34 -12.19 -0.20 -0.56
C ALA A 34 -12.15 -0.95 0.77
N HIS A 35 -11.90 -0.23 1.85
CA HIS A 35 -11.76 -0.81 3.18
C HIS A 35 -12.26 0.14 4.26
N ARG A 36 -12.61 -0.41 5.42
CA ARG A 36 -13.05 0.32 6.61
C ARG A 36 -12.28 -0.20 7.82
N TYR A 37 -11.90 0.69 8.70
CA TYR A 37 -11.29 0.37 9.99
C TYR A 37 -12.31 0.37 11.12
N GLU A 38 -12.07 -0.46 12.11
CA GLU A 38 -12.79 -0.50 13.38
C GLU A 38 -11.77 -0.73 14.50
N CYS A 39 -11.85 0.08 15.53
CA CYS A 39 -11.01 -0.04 16.73
C CYS A 39 -11.83 0.48 17.90
N ASP A 40 -12.21 -0.42 18.81
CA ASP A 40 -13.11 -0.08 19.93
C ASP A 40 -12.35 0.59 21.09
N ASP A 41 -11.07 0.27 21.28
CA ASP A 41 -10.23 0.81 22.34
C ASP A 41 -8.97 1.45 21.74
N PHE A 42 -7.91 0.67 21.57
CA PHE A 42 -6.69 1.14 20.94
C PHE A 42 -6.00 0.06 20.12
N MET A 43 -5.23 0.49 19.11
CA MET A 43 -4.34 -0.36 18.34
C MET A 43 -3.06 0.41 18.01
N GLU A 44 -1.93 -0.15 18.42
CA GLU A 44 -0.60 0.37 18.07
C GLU A 44 0.01 -0.47 16.95
N HIS A 45 0.52 0.19 15.93
CA HIS A 45 1.10 -0.49 14.79
C HIS A 45 2.09 0.39 14.04
N TYR A 46 3.09 -0.23 13.42
CA TYR A 46 3.83 0.38 12.33
C TYR A 46 2.99 0.31 11.06
N TYR A 47 3.07 1.34 10.23
CA TYR A 47 2.44 1.28 8.93
C TYR A 47 3.29 1.94 7.85
N ILE A 48 3.33 1.32 6.68
CA ILE A 48 4.03 1.82 5.51
C ILE A 48 3.03 1.93 4.36
N CYS A 49 2.96 3.13 3.77
CA CYS A 49 2.21 3.36 2.54
C CYS A 49 3.21 3.42 1.37
N PHE A 50 3.03 2.60 0.37
CA PHE A 50 3.90 2.54 -0.79
C PHE A 50 3.13 2.32 -2.08
N PHE A 51 3.75 2.70 -3.21
CA PHE A 51 3.23 2.52 -4.55
C PHE A 51 4.30 1.81 -5.39
N ASP A 52 3.92 0.81 -6.14
CA ASP A 52 4.81 0.14 -7.10
C ASP A 52 4.62 0.74 -8.49
N LYS A 53 5.58 1.58 -8.89
CA LYS A 53 5.61 2.20 -10.23
C LYS A 53 6.14 1.26 -11.31
N ARG A 54 6.93 0.25 -10.96
CA ARG A 54 7.60 -0.63 -11.93
C ARG A 54 6.64 -1.46 -12.76
N ARG A 55 5.48 -1.81 -12.22
CA ARG A 55 4.44 -2.54 -12.96
C ARG A 55 3.84 -1.74 -14.12
N GLU A 56 3.88 -0.42 -14.04
CA GLU A 56 3.36 0.47 -15.07
C GLU A 56 4.36 0.60 -16.23
N GLU A 57 5.67 0.60 -15.93
CA GLU A 57 6.72 0.83 -16.91
C GLU A 57 7.10 -0.44 -17.70
N THR A 58 7.03 -1.61 -17.08
CA THR A 58 7.48 -2.87 -17.70
C THR A 58 6.41 -3.62 -18.48
N GLY A 59 5.15 -3.18 -18.44
CA GLY A 59 4.03 -3.90 -19.06
C GLY A 59 3.84 -5.32 -18.49
N CYS A 60 4.53 -5.65 -17.40
CA CYS A 60 4.51 -6.96 -16.78
C CYS A 60 3.16 -7.15 -16.05
N ARG A 61 2.31 -8.00 -16.62
CA ARG A 61 0.92 -8.20 -16.19
C ARG A 61 0.78 -9.34 -15.18
N GLU A 62 1.83 -9.65 -14.45
CA GLU A 62 1.76 -10.71 -13.43
C GLU A 62 0.73 -10.36 -12.36
N GLN A 63 -0.25 -11.22 -12.20
CA GLN A 63 -1.23 -11.10 -11.12
C GLN A 63 -0.72 -11.86 -9.90
N LEU A 64 -0.52 -11.14 -8.80
CA LEU A 64 -0.08 -11.71 -7.54
C LEU A 64 -1.29 -12.17 -6.73
N ASP A 65 -1.30 -13.42 -6.33
CA ASP A 65 -2.19 -13.90 -5.28
C ASP A 65 -1.58 -13.56 -3.94
N LEU A 66 -2.33 -12.84 -3.10
CA LEU A 66 -1.83 -12.30 -1.84
C LEU A 66 -2.59 -12.91 -0.65
N ASN A 67 -1.84 -13.37 0.35
CA ASN A 67 -2.40 -13.60 1.67
C ASN A 67 -2.33 -12.28 2.46
N LEU A 68 -3.46 -11.66 2.74
CA LEU A 68 -3.52 -10.33 3.32
C LEU A 68 -3.13 -10.28 4.80
N GLN A 69 -3.18 -11.40 5.52
CA GLN A 69 -2.92 -11.48 6.95
C GLN A 69 -1.97 -12.62 7.27
N LEU A 70 -0.87 -12.32 7.95
CA LEU A 70 0.21 -13.25 8.25
C LEU A 70 0.66 -13.10 9.71
N PRO A 71 1.13 -14.17 10.36
CA PRO A 71 1.88 -14.03 11.60
C PRO A 71 3.20 -13.31 11.31
N SER A 72 3.57 -12.36 12.17
CA SER A 72 4.88 -11.72 12.09
C SER A 72 5.98 -12.64 12.59
N LYS A 73 7.20 -12.39 12.11
CA LYS A 73 8.44 -13.05 12.56
C LYS A 73 9.34 -11.98 13.21
N PRO A 74 10.31 -12.36 14.06
CA PRO A 74 11.25 -11.40 14.64
C PRO A 74 11.93 -10.48 13.62
N ILE A 75 12.25 -11.01 12.45
CA ILE A 75 12.86 -10.23 11.36
C ILE A 75 11.97 -9.09 10.86
N ASP A 76 10.65 -9.22 10.92
CA ASP A 76 9.74 -8.18 10.45
C ASP A 76 9.80 -6.94 11.32
N TYR A 77 9.99 -7.11 12.63
CA TYR A 77 10.20 -6.01 13.56
C TYR A 77 11.51 -5.28 13.26
N VAL A 78 12.60 -6.03 13.09
CA VAL A 78 13.92 -5.46 12.74
C VAL A 78 13.85 -4.67 11.44
N LEU A 79 13.17 -5.21 10.42
CA LEU A 79 13.01 -4.55 9.14
C LEU A 79 12.15 -3.27 9.25
N MET A 80 11.07 -3.31 10.04
CA MET A 80 10.23 -2.14 10.28
C MET A 80 11.00 -1.03 11.02
N GLU A 81 11.69 -1.38 12.09
CA GLU A 81 12.52 -0.43 12.85
C GLU A 81 13.60 0.18 11.97
N ARG A 82 14.30 -0.65 11.20
CA ARG A 82 15.31 -0.17 10.25
C ARG A 82 14.71 0.76 9.17
N PHE A 83 13.53 0.42 8.66
CA PHE A 83 12.82 1.29 7.71
C PHE A 83 12.51 2.67 8.33
N MET A 84 12.09 2.72 9.59
CA MET A 84 11.81 3.98 10.29
C MET A 84 13.10 4.80 10.52
N GLU A 85 14.21 4.16 10.88
CA GLU A 85 15.52 4.83 11.02
C GLU A 85 16.00 5.45 9.70
N LEU A 86 15.80 4.76 8.58
CA LEU A 86 16.15 5.27 7.26
C LEU A 86 15.27 6.45 6.82
N ASN A 87 14.05 6.52 7.37
CA ASN A 87 13.03 7.49 6.95
C ASN A 87 12.48 8.32 8.14
N PRO A 88 13.33 9.01 8.92
CA PRO A 88 12.92 9.62 10.18
C PRO A 88 11.92 10.77 10.05
N HIS A 89 11.76 11.33 8.84
CA HIS A 89 10.87 12.46 8.59
C HIS A 89 9.55 12.07 7.91
N ILE A 90 9.37 10.78 7.64
CA ILE A 90 8.15 10.25 7.01
C ILE A 90 7.26 9.69 8.11
N SER A 91 6.67 10.56 8.92
CA SER A 91 5.66 10.17 9.90
C SER A 91 4.38 10.95 9.66
N LEU A 92 3.24 10.35 10.06
CA LEU A 92 1.97 11.08 10.03
C LEU A 92 1.99 12.23 11.02
N PRO A 93 1.55 13.42 10.63
CA PRO A 93 1.54 14.59 11.51
C PRO A 93 0.49 14.50 12.62
N ALA A 94 -0.43 13.56 12.54
CA ALA A 94 -1.48 13.32 13.51
C ALA A 94 -1.97 11.87 13.46
N THR A 95 -2.46 11.38 14.57
CA THR A 95 -3.07 10.03 14.66
C THR A 95 -4.51 9.98 14.15
N ASP A 96 -5.21 11.11 14.07
CA ASP A 96 -6.59 11.20 13.56
C ASP A 96 -6.59 11.25 12.02
N PRO A 97 -7.14 10.24 11.33
CA PRO A 97 -7.19 10.17 9.87
C PRO A 97 -7.84 11.40 9.22
N ARG A 98 -8.84 11.99 9.85
CA ARG A 98 -9.53 13.17 9.34
C ARG A 98 -8.62 14.41 9.21
N LYS A 99 -7.49 14.41 9.91
CA LYS A 99 -6.53 15.52 9.88
C LYS A 99 -5.52 15.43 8.74
N TYR A 100 -5.30 14.25 8.16
CA TYR A 100 -4.30 14.05 7.12
C TYR A 100 -4.84 13.50 5.80
N ASP A 101 -5.97 12.79 5.76
CA ASP A 101 -6.50 12.19 4.53
C ASP A 101 -6.81 13.22 3.41
N ASN A 102 -7.07 14.47 3.77
CA ASN A 102 -7.38 15.55 2.84
C ASN A 102 -6.18 16.46 2.48
N LYS A 103 -4.99 16.20 3.00
CA LYS A 103 -3.82 17.06 2.73
C LYS A 103 -3.00 16.51 1.58
N ARG A 104 -3.24 17.05 0.39
CA ARG A 104 -2.58 16.73 -0.89
C ARG A 104 -1.05 16.67 -0.88
N ASN A 105 -0.37 17.22 0.15
CA ASN A 105 1.06 17.52 0.09
C ASN A 105 1.96 16.65 0.98
N ILE A 106 1.42 15.74 1.78
CA ILE A 106 2.24 14.98 2.76
C ILE A 106 3.23 14.06 2.06
N HIS A 107 2.83 13.42 0.96
CA HIS A 107 3.68 12.47 0.25
C HIS A 107 4.73 13.15 -0.64
N PHE A 108 4.42 14.28 -1.25
CA PHE A 108 5.32 14.97 -2.18
C PHE A 108 6.46 15.72 -1.48
N VAL A 109 6.18 16.39 -0.38
CA VAL A 109 7.21 17.16 0.38
C VAL A 109 8.30 16.25 0.94
N ASN A 110 7.95 15.02 1.31
CA ASN A 110 8.91 14.07 1.86
C ASN A 110 9.73 13.37 0.76
N MET A 111 9.21 13.20 -0.45
CA MET A 111 9.96 12.61 -1.57
C MET A 111 11.10 13.51 -2.07
N GLU A 112 10.96 14.82 -2.07
CA GLU A 112 12.02 15.73 -2.53
C GLU A 112 13.20 15.80 -1.55
N LYS A 113 12.94 15.74 -0.24
CA LYS A 113 14.01 15.74 0.77
C LYS A 113 14.85 14.46 0.77
N ASN A 114 14.28 13.32 0.36
CA ASN A 114 14.97 12.03 0.30
C ASN A 114 15.78 11.81 -0.99
N ARG A 115 15.76 12.73 -1.95
CA ARG A 115 16.56 12.65 -3.18
C ARG A 115 18.06 12.68 -2.93
N LEU A 116 18.51 13.19 -1.79
CA LEU A 116 19.93 13.36 -1.48
C LEU A 116 20.62 12.09 -0.97
N ASP A 117 19.88 11.10 -0.49
CA ASP A 117 20.44 9.88 0.11
C ASP A 117 20.06 8.63 -0.68
N TYR A 118 20.68 8.46 -1.84
CA TYR A 118 20.39 7.34 -2.77
C TYR A 118 20.55 5.97 -2.10
N HIS A 119 21.56 5.78 -1.23
CA HIS A 119 21.75 4.52 -0.51
C HIS A 119 20.59 4.20 0.45
N ARG A 120 20.04 5.19 1.16
CA ARG A 120 18.85 5.02 2.02
C ARG A 120 17.62 4.64 1.21
N HIS A 121 17.50 5.23 0.02
CA HIS A 121 16.40 4.89 -0.89
C HIS A 121 16.48 3.44 -1.37
N ILE A 122 17.67 2.97 -1.76
CA ILE A 122 17.87 1.57 -2.15
C ILE A 122 17.58 0.62 -0.98
N GLU A 123 18.11 0.92 0.21
CA GLU A 123 17.90 0.09 1.39
C GLU A 123 16.41 0.04 1.77
N SER A 124 15.73 1.18 1.81
CA SER A 124 14.28 1.26 2.07
C SER A 124 13.45 0.43 1.08
N ASN A 125 13.79 0.50 -0.21
CA ASN A 125 13.13 -0.32 -1.24
C ASN A 125 13.41 -1.82 -1.04
N GLY A 126 14.64 -2.19 -0.68
CA GLY A 126 14.99 -3.58 -0.36
C GLY A 126 14.18 -4.12 0.81
N ILE A 127 14.04 -3.34 1.88
CA ILE A 127 13.23 -3.69 3.06
C ILE A 127 11.75 -3.86 2.65
N LEU A 128 11.20 -2.91 1.88
CA LEU A 128 9.82 -2.99 1.40
C LEU A 128 9.56 -4.24 0.57
N LEU A 129 10.47 -4.56 -0.36
CA LEU A 129 10.36 -5.76 -1.19
C LEU A 129 10.42 -7.03 -0.35
N GLN A 130 11.29 -7.09 0.65
CA GLN A 130 11.42 -8.22 1.56
C GLN A 130 10.15 -8.41 2.39
N LEU A 131 9.60 -7.35 2.98
CA LEU A 131 8.34 -7.41 3.73
C LEU A 131 7.16 -7.78 2.82
N PHE A 132 7.08 -7.18 1.62
CA PHE A 132 5.99 -7.43 0.68
C PHE A 132 6.02 -8.87 0.13
N SER A 133 7.21 -9.43 -0.13
CA SER A 133 7.37 -10.79 -0.66
C SER A 133 6.69 -11.86 0.21
N ARG A 134 6.56 -11.61 1.52
CA ARG A 134 5.92 -12.54 2.45
C ARG A 134 4.42 -12.73 2.20
N PHE A 135 3.78 -11.76 1.60
CA PHE A 135 2.34 -11.81 1.28
C PHE A 135 2.04 -12.54 -0.03
N ILE A 136 3.05 -12.77 -0.88
CA ILE A 136 2.88 -13.41 -2.18
C ILE A 136 2.75 -14.91 -1.97
N THR A 137 1.63 -15.49 -2.41
CA THR A 137 1.39 -16.94 -2.36
C THR A 137 1.61 -17.61 -3.69
N SER A 138 1.24 -16.93 -4.79
CA SER A 138 1.50 -17.39 -6.14
C SER A 138 1.54 -16.22 -7.13
N VAL A 139 2.11 -16.47 -8.28
CA VAL A 139 2.16 -15.54 -9.40
C VAL A 139 1.41 -16.16 -10.56
N ARG A 140 0.38 -15.49 -11.04
CA ARG A 140 -0.31 -15.89 -12.28
C ARG A 140 0.23 -15.07 -13.43
N VAL A 141 0.79 -15.77 -14.41
CA VAL A 141 1.13 -15.14 -15.68
C VAL A 141 -0.15 -15.15 -16.55
N PRO A 142 -0.66 -14.00 -16.96
CA PRO A 142 -1.85 -13.96 -17.81
C PRO A 142 -1.59 -14.71 -19.11
N SER A 143 -2.53 -15.57 -19.50
CA SER A 143 -2.48 -16.22 -20.80
C SER A 143 -2.66 -15.14 -21.90
N PRO A 144 -1.87 -15.18 -22.98
CA PRO A 144 -2.06 -14.25 -24.11
C PRO A 144 -3.50 -14.31 -24.62
N GLY A 145 -4.15 -13.17 -24.76
CA GLY A 145 -5.50 -13.04 -25.33
C GLY A 145 -6.68 -13.09 -24.36
N VAL A 146 -6.45 -13.22 -23.05
CA VAL A 146 -7.51 -13.12 -22.04
C VAL A 146 -7.55 -11.68 -21.50
N ASN A 147 -8.61 -10.92 -21.85
CA ASN A 147 -8.88 -9.60 -21.26
C ASN A 147 -9.45 -9.79 -19.85
N TYR A 148 -8.69 -9.45 -18.83
CA TYR A 148 -9.19 -9.45 -17.47
C TYR A 148 -9.93 -8.14 -17.16
N PRO A 149 -11.11 -8.19 -16.54
CA PRO A 149 -11.88 -6.97 -16.18
C PRO A 149 -11.08 -5.98 -15.32
N TYR A 150 -10.14 -6.47 -14.54
CA TYR A 150 -9.28 -5.65 -13.66
C TYR A 150 -8.29 -4.78 -14.43
N GLU A 151 -7.87 -5.16 -15.64
CA GLU A 151 -6.92 -4.36 -16.45
C GLU A 151 -7.54 -3.04 -16.89
N LYS A 152 -8.80 -3.08 -17.30
CA LYS A 152 -9.55 -1.89 -17.68
C LYS A 152 -9.74 -0.97 -16.47
N PHE A 153 -10.05 -1.54 -15.30
CA PHE A 153 -10.22 -0.78 -14.08
C PHE A 153 -8.90 -0.13 -13.61
N ASP A 154 -7.79 -0.84 -13.67
CA ASP A 154 -6.46 -0.29 -13.37
C ASP A 154 -6.12 0.86 -14.33
N GLY A 155 -6.44 0.74 -15.61
CA GLY A 155 -6.28 1.81 -16.61
C GLY A 155 -7.07 3.07 -16.26
N VAL A 156 -8.33 2.90 -15.88
CA VAL A 156 -9.21 4.00 -15.42
C VAL A 156 -8.66 4.65 -14.15
N MET A 157 -8.24 3.87 -13.17
CA MET A 157 -7.70 4.39 -11.92
C MET A 157 -6.37 5.13 -12.13
N ASN A 158 -5.51 4.63 -13.01
CA ASN A 158 -4.27 5.31 -13.38
C ASN A 158 -4.56 6.63 -14.12
N TYR A 159 -5.55 6.63 -15.02
CA TYR A 159 -5.97 7.86 -15.70
C TYR A 159 -6.47 8.91 -14.69
N ILE A 160 -7.32 8.53 -13.76
CA ILE A 160 -7.79 9.42 -12.69
C ILE A 160 -6.61 9.95 -11.89
N HIS A 161 -5.69 9.08 -11.48
CA HIS A 161 -4.54 9.46 -10.65
C HIS A 161 -3.60 10.44 -11.34
N ASN A 162 -3.39 10.27 -12.63
CA ASN A 162 -2.51 11.12 -13.43
C ASN A 162 -3.16 12.45 -13.84
N ASN A 163 -4.51 12.55 -13.76
CA ASN A 163 -5.28 13.71 -14.19
C ASN A 163 -6.09 14.37 -13.08
N LEU A 164 -5.69 14.21 -11.80
CA LEU A 164 -6.38 14.79 -10.64
C LEU A 164 -6.50 16.31 -10.66
N ASN A 165 -5.68 17.00 -11.46
CA ASN A 165 -5.69 18.45 -11.67
C ASN A 165 -6.65 18.90 -12.78
N MET A 166 -7.27 17.96 -13.49
CA MET A 166 -8.20 18.22 -14.59
C MET A 166 -9.63 17.86 -14.21
N HIS A 167 -10.60 18.39 -14.96
CA HIS A 167 -11.99 17.97 -14.84
C HIS A 167 -12.17 16.61 -15.51
N ILE A 168 -12.41 15.57 -14.70
CA ILE A 168 -12.63 14.20 -15.17
C ILE A 168 -14.12 13.96 -15.18
N SER A 169 -14.70 13.63 -16.34
CA SER A 169 -16.10 13.24 -16.48
C SER A 169 -16.26 11.72 -16.51
N VAL A 170 -17.44 11.24 -16.13
CA VAL A 170 -17.76 9.81 -16.24
C VAL A 170 -17.70 9.34 -17.70
N ALA A 171 -18.04 10.20 -18.66
CA ALA A 171 -17.94 9.91 -20.09
C ALA A 171 -16.50 9.61 -20.52
N ASN A 172 -15.52 10.44 -20.07
CA ASN A 172 -14.10 10.20 -20.35
C ASN A 172 -13.62 8.87 -19.77
N LEU A 173 -14.11 8.48 -18.59
CA LEU A 173 -13.74 7.21 -17.97
C LEU A 173 -14.37 6.00 -18.67
N ALA A 174 -15.59 6.15 -19.18
CA ALA A 174 -16.27 5.09 -19.91
C ALA A 174 -15.60 4.75 -21.25
N GLU A 175 -14.98 5.75 -21.91
CA GLU A 175 -14.21 5.52 -23.15
C GLU A 175 -12.92 4.71 -22.93
N LEU A 176 -12.41 4.65 -21.69
CA LEU A 176 -11.23 3.87 -21.31
C LEU A 176 -11.56 2.41 -20.94
N MET A 177 -12.85 2.07 -20.85
CA MET A 177 -13.33 0.73 -20.47
C MET A 177 -13.77 -0.08 -21.68
#